data_efdc8ed250aa05079e0dbfe39e51bd8b
#
_entry.id   efdc8ed250aa05079e0dbfe39e51bd8b
#
_cell.length_a   1.000
_cell.length_b   1.000
_cell.length_c   1.000
_cell.angle_alpha   90.00
_cell.angle_beta   90.00
_cell.angle_gamma   90.00
#
_symmetry.space_group_name_H-M   'P 1'
#
loop_
_entity.id
_entity.type
_entity.pdbx_description
1 polymer ?
#
loop_
_entity_poly.entity_id
_entity_poly.type
_entity_poly.pdbx_seq_one_letter_code
_entity_poly.pdbx_strand_id
1 'polypeptide(L)'
;RDVAPSRGLGDVYKRQEVSEALSENLKKNHQRNPIYMMSDSGARGSMDQIKQLAGMRGLLANTAGKTLEMPIRANYREGLNILEYFISSRGARKGLTDTALRTADSGYLTRRLVDVSQEVIIREEDCHATEGIWVREISEGNSVVESFKERLNGRYSLHDVHDPATGELLVSKEKMMDMFDAEKIVNAGITELEIRSVMTCRAHVGVCAHCYGSNMSNGECVKVGESVGIIAAESIGEPGTQLTMRTFHTGGIASAEDITQGLPRVEELFESRRPKAMAIMSEIAGTVHIDDTKKSRHAEITGTDENGAPVTKSYLIPFGQRLKVMEGDEVAKGALLTEGHAYPQDILAIQGPIATQNYLISEVQKVYRLQGVDIN
;
A
#
# COMPACT_ATOMS: atom_id res chain seq x y z
N ARG A 1 -20.22 -30.24 12.38
CA ARG A 1 -19.99 -30.27 13.22
C ARG A 1 -19.31 -28.96 13.33
N ASP A 2 -19.95 -27.96 12.83
CA ASP A 2 -19.57 -26.58 12.64
C ASP A 2 -20.33 -25.68 13.62
N VAL A 3 -20.05 -25.85 14.91
CA VAL A 3 -20.60 -24.99 15.96
C VAL A 3 -19.64 -23.83 16.31
N ALA A 4 -18.42 -23.90 15.84
CA ALA A 4 -17.39 -22.91 16.08
C ALA A 4 -17.62 -21.53 15.41
N PRO A 5 -18.11 -21.43 14.16
CA PRO A 5 -18.30 -20.12 13.50
C PRO A 5 -19.33 -19.23 14.20
N SER A 6 -20.40 -19.78 14.73
CA SER A 6 -21.49 -18.99 15.33
C SER A 6 -21.12 -18.33 16.67
N ARG A 7 -20.25 -18.96 17.47
CA ARG A 7 -19.75 -18.35 18.73
C ARG A 7 -18.73 -17.24 18.47
N GLY A 8 -17.85 -17.44 17.51
CA GLY A 8 -16.88 -16.42 17.11
C GLY A 8 -17.53 -15.16 16.55
N LEU A 9 -18.58 -15.29 15.74
CA LEU A 9 -19.34 -14.17 15.21
C LEU A 9 -20.02 -13.35 16.33
N GLY A 10 -20.64 -13.99 17.31
CA GLY A 10 -21.28 -13.27 18.43
C GLY A 10 -20.30 -12.43 19.27
N ASP A 11 -19.08 -12.94 19.48
CA ASP A 11 -18.05 -12.20 20.23
C ASP A 11 -17.41 -11.08 19.39
N VAL A 12 -17.35 -11.20 18.06
CA VAL A 12 -16.94 -10.13 17.14
C VAL A 12 -17.93 -8.97 17.19
N TYR A 13 -19.23 -9.23 17.12
CA TYR A 13 -20.26 -8.19 17.24
C TYR A 13 -20.20 -7.47 18.59
N LYS A 14 -20.09 -8.21 19.70
CA LYS A 14 -19.95 -7.60 21.03
C LYS A 14 -18.70 -6.72 21.14
N ARG A 15 -17.60 -7.15 20.55
CA ARG A 15 -16.38 -6.33 20.51
C ARG A 15 -16.59 -5.04 19.72
N GLN A 16 -17.34 -5.09 18.65
CA GLN A 16 -17.67 -3.90 17.85
C GLN A 16 -18.56 -2.93 18.65
N GLU A 17 -19.64 -3.40 19.26
CA GLU A 17 -20.51 -2.58 20.10
C GLU A 17 -19.77 -1.91 21.27
N VAL A 18 -18.91 -2.67 21.96
CA VAL A 18 -18.05 -2.12 23.04
C VAL A 18 -17.08 -1.08 22.49
N SER A 19 -16.53 -1.29 21.28
CA SER A 19 -15.61 -0.35 20.67
C SER A 19 -16.29 0.95 20.25
N GLU A 20 -17.51 0.88 19.75
CA GLU A 20 -18.31 2.03 19.36
C GLU A 20 -18.70 2.85 20.60
N ALA A 21 -19.23 2.19 21.65
CA ALA A 21 -19.57 2.84 22.91
C ALA A 21 -18.35 3.50 23.58
N LEU A 22 -17.18 2.85 23.52
CA LEU A 22 -15.92 3.42 24.04
C LEU A 22 -15.52 4.67 23.25
N SER A 23 -15.56 4.61 21.91
CA SER A 23 -15.24 5.73 21.03
C SER A 23 -16.17 6.92 21.27
N GLU A 24 -17.48 6.69 21.37
CA GLU A 24 -18.45 7.74 21.69
C GLU A 24 -18.19 8.39 23.06
N ASN A 25 -17.88 7.58 24.07
CA ASN A 25 -17.62 8.07 25.42
C ASN A 25 -16.34 8.88 25.50
N LEU A 26 -15.31 8.48 24.76
CA LEU A 26 -14.06 9.23 24.62
C LEU A 26 -14.31 10.59 23.93
N LYS A 27 -15.11 10.61 22.85
CA LYS A 27 -15.47 11.84 22.13
C LYS A 27 -16.31 12.81 22.98
N LYS A 28 -17.24 12.32 23.78
CA LYS A 28 -18.07 13.18 24.68
C LYS A 28 -17.24 13.97 25.69
N ASN A 29 -16.12 13.41 26.13
CA ASN A 29 -15.23 14.01 27.15
C ASN A 29 -13.88 14.48 26.56
N HIS A 30 -13.81 14.72 25.25
CA HIS A 30 -12.55 14.96 24.53
C HIS A 30 -11.71 16.10 25.11
N GLN A 31 -12.31 17.20 25.56
CA GLN A 31 -11.59 18.37 26.08
C GLN A 31 -10.82 18.13 27.41
N ARG A 32 -11.13 17.05 28.13
CA ARG A 32 -10.53 16.73 29.44
C ARG A 32 -9.88 15.37 29.51
N ASN A 33 -9.92 14.59 28.42
CA ASN A 33 -9.37 13.24 28.41
C ASN A 33 -8.00 13.19 27.73
N PRO A 34 -6.90 13.10 28.50
CA PRO A 34 -5.55 13.09 27.94
C PRO A 34 -5.29 11.89 27.03
N ILE A 35 -5.94 10.74 27.27
CA ILE A 35 -5.80 9.53 26.43
C ILE A 35 -6.39 9.79 25.05
N TYR A 36 -7.57 10.43 24.99
CA TYR A 36 -8.17 10.81 23.71
C TYR A 36 -7.30 11.80 22.96
N MET A 37 -6.80 12.83 23.63
CA MET A 37 -5.93 13.85 23.02
C MET A 37 -4.65 13.25 22.45
N MET A 38 -4.00 12.31 23.16
CA MET A 38 -2.80 11.64 22.67
C MET A 38 -3.08 10.75 21.44
N SER A 39 -4.20 10.05 21.43
CA SER A 39 -4.60 9.18 20.34
C SER A 39 -5.08 9.95 19.10
N ASP A 40 -5.84 11.03 19.31
CA ASP A 40 -6.41 11.88 18.26
C ASP A 40 -5.32 12.69 17.54
N SER A 41 -4.36 13.20 18.30
CA SER A 41 -3.19 13.91 17.76
C SER A 41 -2.18 12.99 17.06
N GLY A 42 -2.31 11.67 17.16
CA GLY A 42 -1.35 10.71 16.64
C GLY A 42 0.00 10.66 17.39
N ALA A 43 0.16 11.45 18.46
CA ALA A 43 1.43 11.53 19.20
C ALA A 43 1.80 10.20 19.87
N ARG A 44 0.84 9.51 20.48
CA ARG A 44 1.06 8.21 21.12
C ARG A 44 -0.25 7.46 21.31
N GLY A 45 -0.19 6.14 21.07
CA GLY A 45 -1.33 5.24 21.26
C GLY A 45 -2.27 5.20 20.07
N SER A 46 -2.80 4.00 19.81
CA SER A 46 -3.85 3.77 18.81
C SER A 46 -5.17 3.46 19.50
N MET A 47 -6.28 3.63 18.78
CA MET A 47 -7.60 3.25 19.29
C MET A 47 -7.66 1.76 19.68
N ASP A 48 -6.94 0.89 18.98
CA ASP A 48 -6.89 -0.54 19.31
C ASP A 48 -6.16 -0.82 20.64
N GLN A 49 -5.15 -0.02 20.98
CA GLN A 49 -4.51 -0.10 22.31
C GLN A 49 -5.46 0.37 23.42
N ILE A 50 -6.23 1.43 23.18
CA ILE A 50 -7.23 1.93 24.12
C ILE A 50 -8.34 0.90 24.34
N LYS A 51 -8.79 0.21 23.27
CA LYS A 51 -9.76 -0.89 23.36
C LYS A 51 -9.26 -2.04 24.23
N GLN A 52 -7.97 -2.37 24.15
CA GLN A 52 -7.38 -3.41 25.00
C GLN A 52 -7.26 -3.00 26.46
N LEU A 53 -7.09 -1.70 26.72
CA LEU A 53 -6.95 -1.16 28.09
C LEU A 53 -8.28 -1.02 28.82
N ALA A 54 -9.33 -0.54 28.14
CA ALA A 54 -10.59 -0.14 28.73
C ALA A 54 -11.85 -0.78 28.11
N GLY A 55 -11.71 -1.49 27.01
CA GLY A 55 -12.79 -2.16 26.33
C GLY A 55 -12.75 -3.68 26.47
N MET A 56 -12.67 -4.40 25.37
CA MET A 56 -12.54 -5.85 25.31
C MET A 56 -11.29 -6.22 24.50
N ARG A 57 -10.42 -7.07 25.05
CA ARG A 57 -9.20 -7.47 24.37
C ARG A 57 -9.47 -8.29 23.09
N GLY A 58 -10.41 -9.24 23.14
CA GLY A 58 -10.87 -10.01 21.99
C GLY A 58 -10.07 -11.27 21.70
N LEU A 59 -10.10 -11.71 20.44
CA LEU A 59 -9.45 -12.95 19.98
C LEU A 59 -7.94 -12.76 19.85
N LEU A 60 -7.16 -13.72 20.31
CA LEU A 60 -5.70 -13.75 20.22
C LEU A 60 -5.23 -14.84 19.26
N ALA A 61 -4.09 -14.59 18.62
CA ALA A 61 -3.41 -15.59 17.83
C ALA A 61 -2.50 -16.49 18.70
N ASN A 62 -2.47 -17.77 18.39
CA ASN A 62 -1.54 -18.72 19.00
C ASN A 62 -0.11 -18.45 18.49
N THR A 63 0.89 -19.09 19.11
CA THR A 63 2.30 -19.04 18.69
C THR A 63 2.52 -19.47 17.23
N ALA A 64 1.62 -20.30 16.66
CA ALA A 64 1.63 -20.69 15.25
C ALA A 64 0.91 -19.69 14.32
N GLY A 65 0.39 -18.57 14.83
CA GLY A 65 -0.38 -17.59 14.03
C GLY A 65 -1.86 -17.91 13.85
N LYS A 66 -2.35 -19.08 14.32
CA LYS A 66 -3.75 -19.45 14.23
C LYS A 66 -4.57 -18.77 15.34
N THR A 67 -5.70 -18.19 15.00
CA THR A 67 -6.62 -17.56 15.95
C THR A 67 -7.16 -18.58 16.94
N LEU A 68 -7.12 -18.24 18.23
CA LEU A 68 -7.71 -19.04 19.30
C LEU A 68 -9.21 -18.82 19.33
N GLU A 69 -9.97 -19.90 19.49
CA GLU A 69 -11.45 -19.86 19.53
C GLU A 69 -11.99 -19.20 20.80
N MET A 70 -11.17 -19.11 21.85
CA MET A 70 -11.56 -18.54 23.13
C MET A 70 -11.20 -17.06 23.21
N PRO A 71 -12.18 -16.14 23.18
CA PRO A 71 -11.94 -14.70 23.26
C PRO A 71 -11.62 -14.29 24.69
N ILE A 72 -10.74 -13.30 24.85
CA ILE A 72 -10.53 -12.62 26.12
C ILE A 72 -11.54 -11.48 26.21
N ARG A 73 -12.49 -11.60 27.14
CA ARG A 73 -13.56 -10.62 27.36
C ARG A 73 -13.13 -9.47 28.28
N ALA A 74 -12.21 -9.77 29.20
CA ALA A 74 -11.67 -8.79 30.12
C ALA A 74 -10.73 -7.79 29.41
N ASN A 75 -10.51 -6.65 30.03
CA ASN A 75 -9.52 -5.68 29.65
C ASN A 75 -8.37 -5.62 30.68
N TYR A 76 -7.31 -4.91 30.37
CA TYR A 76 -6.17 -4.80 31.26
C TYR A 76 -6.48 -4.04 32.56
N ARG A 77 -7.44 -3.12 32.55
CA ARG A 77 -7.85 -2.35 33.73
C ARG A 77 -8.58 -3.21 34.75
N GLU A 78 -9.45 -4.11 34.30
CA GLU A 78 -10.19 -5.05 35.15
C GLU A 78 -9.30 -6.19 35.65
N GLY A 79 -8.27 -6.52 34.88
CA GLY A 79 -7.41 -7.65 35.10
C GLY A 79 -7.91 -8.91 34.36
N LEU A 80 -7.00 -9.81 34.08
CA LEU A 80 -7.24 -11.05 33.35
C LEU A 80 -7.33 -12.21 34.34
N ASN A 81 -8.16 -13.21 34.04
CA ASN A 81 -8.11 -14.45 34.79
C ASN A 81 -6.82 -15.27 34.44
N ILE A 82 -6.52 -16.31 35.21
CA ILE A 82 -5.28 -17.07 35.10
C ILE A 82 -5.09 -17.65 33.68
N LEU A 83 -6.15 -18.18 33.09
CA LEU A 83 -6.10 -18.74 31.71
C LEU A 83 -5.90 -17.65 30.65
N GLU A 84 -6.64 -16.57 30.76
CA GLU A 84 -6.51 -15.41 29.86
C GLU A 84 -5.12 -14.78 29.96
N TYR A 85 -4.58 -14.65 31.18
CA TYR A 85 -3.22 -14.16 31.40
C TYR A 85 -2.18 -15.09 30.77
N PHE A 86 -2.31 -16.40 30.94
CA PHE A 86 -1.38 -17.38 30.36
C PHE A 86 -1.36 -17.32 28.84
N ILE A 87 -2.54 -17.30 28.21
CA ILE A 87 -2.67 -17.16 26.74
C ILE A 87 -2.04 -15.84 26.28
N SER A 88 -2.34 -14.76 26.98
CA SER A 88 -1.83 -13.43 26.74
C SER A 88 -0.30 -13.34 26.83
N SER A 89 0.28 -13.94 27.85
CA SER A 89 1.74 -13.93 28.05
C SER A 89 2.50 -14.69 26.96
N ARG A 90 1.92 -15.76 26.44
CA ARG A 90 2.50 -16.49 25.29
C ARG A 90 2.52 -15.65 24.03
N GLY A 91 1.43 -14.92 23.76
CA GLY A 91 1.36 -14.00 22.64
C GLY A 91 2.38 -12.86 22.78
N ALA A 92 2.49 -12.26 23.97
CA ALA A 92 3.46 -11.21 24.24
C ALA A 92 4.91 -11.70 24.06
N ARG A 93 5.24 -12.89 24.56
CA ARG A 93 6.58 -13.49 24.39
C ARG A 93 6.91 -13.72 22.92
N LYS A 94 5.96 -14.29 22.14
CA LYS A 94 6.15 -14.47 20.70
C LYS A 94 6.51 -13.16 20.04
N GLY A 95 5.81 -12.10 20.36
CA GLY A 95 6.07 -10.85 19.76
C GLY A 95 7.39 -10.21 20.09
N LEU A 96 7.79 -10.25 21.32
CA LEU A 96 9.12 -9.79 21.67
C LEU A 96 10.21 -10.55 20.88
N THR A 97 10.00 -11.85 20.69
CA THR A 97 10.91 -12.67 19.89
C THR A 97 10.85 -12.30 18.40
N ASP A 98 9.65 -12.19 17.84
CA ASP A 98 9.46 -11.84 16.44
C ASP A 98 10.02 -10.43 16.13
N THR A 99 9.86 -9.47 17.02
CA THR A 99 10.45 -8.12 16.88
C THR A 99 11.97 -8.20 16.85
N ALA A 100 12.59 -8.93 17.77
CA ALA A 100 14.05 -9.07 17.84
C ALA A 100 14.63 -9.72 16.58
N LEU A 101 13.98 -10.77 16.06
CA LEU A 101 14.42 -11.47 14.84
C LEU A 101 14.24 -10.62 13.58
N ARG A 102 13.09 -9.97 13.44
CA ARG A 102 12.76 -9.18 12.23
C ARG A 102 13.54 -7.88 12.10
N THR A 103 14.13 -7.38 13.18
CA THR A 103 15.03 -6.22 13.11
C THR A 103 16.22 -6.51 12.19
N ALA A 104 16.76 -7.72 12.22
CA ALA A 104 17.83 -8.14 11.33
C ALA A 104 17.37 -8.16 9.86
N ASP A 105 16.14 -8.64 9.58
CA ASP A 105 15.59 -8.69 8.22
C ASP A 105 15.41 -7.28 7.66
N SER A 106 14.90 -6.33 8.47
CA SER A 106 14.77 -4.92 8.08
C SER A 106 16.13 -4.30 7.75
N GLY A 107 17.16 -4.54 8.57
CA GLY A 107 18.50 -4.04 8.31
C GLY A 107 19.11 -4.64 7.03
N TYR A 108 18.88 -5.91 6.78
CA TYR A 108 19.34 -6.58 5.57
C TYR A 108 18.62 -6.08 4.31
N LEU A 109 17.30 -5.81 4.39
CA LEU A 109 16.56 -5.19 3.29
C LEU A 109 17.13 -3.81 2.95
N THR A 110 17.32 -2.95 3.98
CA THR A 110 17.87 -1.61 3.80
C THR A 110 19.25 -1.66 3.13
N ARG A 111 20.13 -2.54 3.58
CA ARG A 111 21.45 -2.73 2.97
C ARG A 111 21.37 -3.08 1.49
N ARG A 112 20.50 -4.03 1.12
CA ARG A 112 20.32 -4.43 -0.30
C ARG A 112 19.78 -3.29 -1.14
N LEU A 113 18.85 -2.51 -0.60
CA LEU A 113 18.31 -1.33 -1.30
C LEU A 113 19.42 -0.28 -1.53
N VAL A 114 20.25 0.00 -0.53
CA VAL A 114 21.40 0.91 -0.66
C VAL A 114 22.40 0.39 -1.69
N ASP A 115 22.75 -0.89 -1.63
CA ASP A 115 23.72 -1.49 -2.57
C ASP A 115 23.26 -1.36 -4.04
N VAL A 116 21.94 -1.48 -4.30
CA VAL A 116 21.39 -1.35 -5.66
C VAL A 116 21.25 0.12 -6.09
N SER A 117 20.86 1.00 -5.16
CA SER A 117 20.49 2.38 -5.49
C SER A 117 21.64 3.39 -5.35
N GLN A 118 22.81 3.00 -4.83
CA GLN A 118 23.93 3.90 -4.59
C GLN A 118 24.45 4.61 -5.87
N GLU A 119 24.22 4.02 -7.04
CA GLU A 119 24.62 4.60 -8.32
C GLU A 119 23.63 5.63 -8.86
N VAL A 120 22.42 5.73 -8.25
CA VAL A 120 21.41 6.70 -8.62
C VAL A 120 21.78 8.05 -8.01
N ILE A 121 22.52 8.83 -8.75
CA ILE A 121 23.05 10.15 -8.38
C ILE A 121 22.54 11.16 -9.40
N ILE A 122 22.33 12.40 -8.99
CA ILE A 122 22.04 13.50 -9.91
C ILE A 122 23.30 13.81 -10.72
N ARG A 123 23.25 13.56 -12.04
CA ARG A 123 24.43 13.70 -12.93
C ARG A 123 24.40 14.95 -13.79
N GLU A 124 23.23 15.42 -14.14
CA GLU A 124 23.00 16.55 -15.05
C GLU A 124 21.81 17.38 -14.59
N GLU A 125 21.71 18.61 -15.07
CA GLU A 125 20.59 19.49 -14.73
C GLU A 125 19.31 19.09 -15.47
N ASP A 126 19.40 18.89 -16.78
CA ASP A 126 18.24 18.54 -17.63
C ASP A 126 18.62 17.49 -18.70
N CYS A 127 17.89 16.39 -18.74
CA CYS A 127 18.01 15.35 -19.76
C CYS A 127 17.14 15.60 -21.01
N HIS A 128 16.37 16.68 -21.07
CA HIS A 128 15.45 17.03 -22.15
C HIS A 128 14.46 15.89 -22.49
N ALA A 129 13.89 15.26 -21.47
CA ALA A 129 12.90 14.21 -21.66
C ALA A 129 11.68 14.71 -22.43
N THR A 130 11.18 13.88 -23.34
CA THR A 130 10.01 14.16 -24.20
C THR A 130 8.75 13.43 -23.74
N GLU A 131 8.88 12.58 -22.73
CA GLU A 131 7.80 11.79 -22.16
C GLU A 131 7.77 12.03 -20.65
N GLY A 132 6.59 12.13 -20.10
CA GLY A 132 6.35 12.34 -18.68
C GLY A 132 5.42 11.28 -18.10
N ILE A 133 4.91 11.56 -16.93
CA ILE A 133 3.90 10.73 -16.26
C ILE A 133 2.68 11.62 -16.02
N TRP A 134 1.50 11.10 -16.36
CA TRP A 134 0.23 11.73 -16.03
C TRP A 134 -0.07 11.57 -14.54
N VAL A 135 -0.23 12.68 -13.88
CA VAL A 135 -0.53 12.76 -12.44
C VAL A 135 -1.92 13.34 -12.25
N ARG A 136 -2.69 12.68 -11.39
CA ARG A 136 -4.03 13.09 -10.94
C ARG A 136 -4.15 12.81 -9.44
N GLU A 137 -5.23 13.25 -8.83
CA GLU A 137 -5.56 12.91 -7.44
C GLU A 137 -5.65 11.39 -7.23
N ILE A 138 -5.14 10.91 -6.12
CA ILE A 138 -5.30 9.50 -5.71
C ILE A 138 -6.37 9.45 -4.62
N SER A 139 -7.47 8.75 -4.92
CA SER A 139 -8.57 8.51 -3.98
C SER A 139 -8.84 7.03 -3.82
N GLU A 140 -9.10 6.60 -2.60
CA GLU A 140 -9.59 5.25 -2.29
C GLU A 140 -11.03 5.36 -1.73
N GLY A 141 -12.00 4.95 -2.54
CA GLY A 141 -13.42 5.14 -2.21
C GLY A 141 -13.78 6.62 -2.08
N ASN A 142 -14.22 7.06 -0.90
CA ASN A 142 -14.62 8.44 -0.62
C ASN A 142 -13.53 9.27 0.06
N SER A 143 -12.35 8.71 0.33
CA SER A 143 -11.25 9.44 0.96
C SER A 143 -10.17 9.76 -0.07
N VAL A 144 -9.71 11.01 -0.07
CA VAL A 144 -8.54 11.44 -0.81
C VAL A 144 -7.31 10.96 -0.05
N VAL A 145 -6.49 10.15 -0.70
CA VAL A 145 -5.24 9.61 -0.14
C VAL A 145 -4.12 10.63 -0.33
N GLU A 146 -4.04 11.20 -1.53
CA GLU A 146 -3.02 12.19 -1.88
C GLU A 146 -3.65 13.20 -2.84
N SER A 147 -3.63 14.49 -2.45
CA SER A 147 -4.24 15.54 -3.24
C SER A 147 -3.42 15.84 -4.50
N PHE A 148 -4.10 16.25 -5.56
CA PHE A 148 -3.43 16.66 -6.80
C PHE A 148 -2.41 17.77 -6.56
N LYS A 149 -2.72 18.72 -5.66
CA LYS A 149 -1.86 19.83 -5.28
C LYS A 149 -0.53 19.35 -4.65
N GLU A 150 -0.58 18.36 -3.75
CA GLU A 150 0.60 17.80 -3.11
C GLU A 150 1.49 17.06 -4.12
N ARG A 151 0.88 16.37 -5.07
CA ARG A 151 1.60 15.62 -6.11
C ARG A 151 2.33 16.52 -7.13
N LEU A 152 1.88 17.76 -7.31
CA LEU A 152 2.53 18.73 -8.19
C LEU A 152 3.67 19.48 -7.50
N ASN A 153 3.61 19.63 -6.20
CA ASN A 153 4.58 20.40 -5.44
C ASN A 153 6.00 19.82 -5.59
N GLY A 154 6.96 20.67 -5.92
CA GLY A 154 8.36 20.28 -6.11
C GLY A 154 8.67 19.52 -7.41
N ARG A 155 7.74 19.48 -8.37
CA ARG A 155 7.91 18.80 -9.66
C ARG A 155 8.02 19.81 -10.81
N TYR A 156 8.54 19.35 -11.95
CA TYR A 156 8.56 20.08 -13.20
C TYR A 156 7.47 19.54 -14.13
N SER A 157 6.72 20.45 -14.78
CA SER A 157 5.83 20.05 -15.87
C SER A 157 6.64 19.66 -17.11
N LEU A 158 6.10 18.76 -17.93
CA LEU A 158 6.73 18.39 -19.20
C LEU A 158 6.57 19.51 -20.24
N HIS A 159 5.42 20.17 -20.24
CA HIS A 159 5.03 21.25 -21.15
C HIS A 159 4.65 22.52 -20.36
N ASP A 160 4.65 23.66 -21.04
CA ASP A 160 4.11 24.88 -20.45
C ASP A 160 2.62 24.71 -20.15
N VAL A 161 2.22 25.08 -18.93
CA VAL A 161 0.85 24.91 -18.45
C VAL A 161 0.09 26.20 -18.66
N HIS A 162 -0.96 26.13 -19.48
CA HIS A 162 -1.85 27.26 -19.78
C HIS A 162 -3.22 27.07 -19.12
N ASP A 163 -3.85 28.17 -18.74
CA ASP A 163 -5.22 28.17 -18.26
C ASP A 163 -6.17 27.78 -19.41
N PRO A 164 -6.97 26.74 -19.30
CA PRO A 164 -7.90 26.31 -20.33
C PRO A 164 -8.97 27.37 -20.66
N ALA A 165 -9.29 28.30 -19.75
CA ALA A 165 -10.30 29.35 -19.95
C ALA A 165 -9.73 30.61 -20.55
N THR A 166 -8.56 31.08 -20.11
CA THR A 166 -7.98 32.38 -20.52
C THR A 166 -6.83 32.23 -21.51
N GLY A 167 -6.20 31.04 -21.62
CA GLY A 167 -5.00 30.83 -22.41
C GLY A 167 -3.72 31.46 -21.83
N GLU A 168 -3.79 32.03 -20.63
CA GLU A 168 -2.65 32.61 -19.92
C GLU A 168 -1.68 31.55 -19.45
N LEU A 169 -0.38 31.83 -19.50
CA LEU A 169 0.65 30.93 -18.98
C LEU A 169 0.60 30.91 -17.45
N LEU A 170 0.24 29.77 -16.88
CA LEU A 170 0.23 29.55 -15.42
C LEU A 170 1.61 29.20 -14.90
N VAL A 171 2.25 28.22 -15.53
CA VAL A 171 3.59 27.75 -15.12
C VAL A 171 4.40 27.35 -16.36
N SER A 172 5.65 27.80 -16.40
CA SER A 172 6.61 27.40 -17.44
C SER A 172 7.23 26.04 -17.10
N LYS A 173 7.52 25.23 -18.12
CA LYS A 173 8.23 23.94 -18.01
C LYS A 173 9.63 24.03 -17.39
N GLU A 174 10.23 25.21 -17.42
CA GLU A 174 11.59 25.46 -16.87
C GLU A 174 11.55 25.80 -15.36
N LYS A 175 10.36 26.09 -14.82
CA LYS A 175 10.17 26.43 -13.42
C LYS A 175 9.69 25.21 -12.62
N MET A 176 10.33 24.93 -11.50
CA MET A 176 9.82 23.97 -10.52
C MET A 176 8.54 24.53 -9.89
N MET A 177 7.49 23.73 -9.90
CA MET A 177 6.19 24.10 -9.32
C MET A 177 6.29 24.15 -7.80
N ASP A 178 5.89 25.25 -7.22
CA ASP A 178 5.71 25.40 -5.79
C ASP A 178 4.23 25.19 -5.39
N MET A 179 3.95 25.27 -4.09
CA MET A 179 2.59 25.07 -3.56
C MET A 179 1.59 26.10 -4.10
N PHE A 180 2.05 27.34 -4.40
CA PHE A 180 1.21 28.41 -4.96
C PHE A 180 0.91 28.17 -6.43
N ASP A 181 1.88 27.68 -7.18
CA ASP A 181 1.69 27.33 -8.58
C ASP A 181 0.75 26.13 -8.72
N ALA A 182 0.90 25.12 -7.86
CA ALA A 182 -0.02 23.98 -7.79
C ALA A 182 -1.46 24.42 -7.47
N GLU A 183 -1.63 25.39 -6.58
CA GLU A 183 -2.94 25.94 -6.23
C GLU A 183 -3.57 26.70 -7.40
N LYS A 184 -2.80 27.46 -8.18
CA LYS A 184 -3.28 28.13 -9.41
C LYS A 184 -3.77 27.11 -10.44
N ILE A 185 -3.00 26.00 -10.63
CA ILE A 185 -3.37 24.94 -11.58
C ILE A 185 -4.69 24.29 -11.18
N VAL A 186 -4.86 23.96 -9.90
CA VAL A 186 -6.10 23.37 -9.38
C VAL A 186 -7.28 24.34 -9.52
N ASN A 187 -7.08 25.64 -9.22
CA ASN A 187 -8.11 26.65 -9.34
C ASN A 187 -8.51 26.94 -10.80
N ALA A 188 -7.62 26.72 -11.76
CA ALA A 188 -7.91 26.78 -13.19
C ALA A 188 -8.74 25.58 -13.70
N GLY A 189 -9.07 24.61 -12.81
CA GLY A 189 -9.89 23.43 -13.14
C GLY A 189 -9.14 22.30 -13.83
N ILE A 190 -7.82 22.33 -13.82
CA ILE A 190 -6.99 21.23 -14.36
C ILE A 190 -6.97 20.08 -13.32
N THR A 191 -7.39 18.91 -13.73
CA THR A 191 -7.50 17.72 -12.86
C THR A 191 -6.37 16.71 -13.07
N GLU A 192 -5.66 16.80 -14.18
CA GLU A 192 -4.52 15.96 -14.51
C GLU A 192 -3.46 16.74 -15.28
N LEU A 193 -2.21 16.44 -15.04
CA LEU A 193 -1.07 17.11 -15.65
C LEU A 193 0.04 16.12 -15.92
N GLU A 194 0.72 16.29 -17.06
CA GLU A 194 1.91 15.53 -17.38
C GLU A 194 3.14 16.18 -16.76
N ILE A 195 3.80 15.47 -15.86
CA ILE A 195 4.99 15.93 -15.14
C ILE A 195 6.22 15.09 -15.48
N ARG A 196 7.39 15.67 -15.28
CA ARG A 196 8.65 14.97 -15.41
C ARG A 196 8.84 14.01 -14.25
N SER A 197 9.43 12.83 -14.53
CA SER A 197 9.65 11.78 -13.54
C SER A 197 10.99 11.11 -13.73
N VAL A 198 11.51 10.55 -12.64
CA VAL A 198 12.71 9.70 -12.68
C VAL A 198 12.52 8.44 -13.53
N MET A 199 11.29 7.95 -13.66
CA MET A 199 10.96 6.75 -14.45
C MET A 199 11.06 6.98 -15.96
N THR A 200 10.88 8.21 -16.42
CA THR A 200 10.97 8.61 -17.83
C THR A 200 12.25 9.42 -18.13
N CYS A 201 13.17 9.51 -17.16
CA CYS A 201 14.40 10.24 -17.31
C CYS A 201 15.29 9.59 -18.39
N ARG A 202 15.85 10.42 -19.27
CA ARG A 202 16.76 10.00 -20.36
C ARG A 202 18.24 10.13 -20.04
N ALA A 203 18.60 10.46 -18.79
CA ALA A 203 19.98 10.50 -18.36
C ALA A 203 20.67 9.14 -18.57
N HIS A 204 21.88 9.16 -19.09
CA HIS A 204 22.60 7.91 -19.43
C HIS A 204 22.98 7.10 -18.20
N VAL A 205 23.31 7.79 -17.08
CA VAL A 205 23.63 7.19 -15.78
C VAL A 205 23.04 8.09 -14.70
N GLY A 206 22.36 7.49 -13.74
CA GLY A 206 21.68 8.24 -12.69
C GLY A 206 20.41 8.93 -13.17
N VAL A 207 20.13 10.12 -12.67
CA VAL A 207 18.95 10.93 -13.01
C VAL A 207 19.32 12.40 -13.14
N CYS A 208 18.52 13.20 -13.86
CA CYS A 208 18.71 14.63 -13.93
C CYS A 208 17.91 15.39 -12.85
N ALA A 209 18.33 16.61 -12.53
CA ALA A 209 17.72 17.43 -11.49
C ALA A 209 16.25 17.75 -11.79
N HIS A 210 15.90 18.09 -13.03
CA HIS A 210 14.53 18.41 -13.40
C HIS A 210 13.57 17.20 -13.31
N CYS A 211 14.04 15.98 -13.64
CA CYS A 211 13.20 14.77 -13.49
C CYS A 211 13.03 14.34 -12.03
N TYR A 212 13.99 14.66 -11.18
CA TYR A 212 13.88 14.41 -9.74
C TYR A 212 13.01 15.47 -9.05
N GLY A 213 13.30 16.76 -9.31
CA GLY A 213 12.54 17.88 -8.74
C GLY A 213 13.17 18.45 -7.47
N SER A 214 12.34 18.67 -6.45
CA SER A 214 12.76 19.31 -5.19
C SER A 214 13.54 18.37 -4.28
N ASN A 215 14.53 18.92 -3.59
CA ASN A 215 15.17 18.30 -2.45
C ASN A 215 14.24 18.42 -1.22
N MET A 216 13.96 17.30 -0.57
CA MET A 216 13.01 17.23 0.54
C MET A 216 13.49 17.95 1.81
N SER A 217 14.79 18.28 1.92
CA SER A 217 15.33 18.94 3.11
C SER A 217 15.11 20.45 3.11
N ASN A 218 15.21 21.10 1.94
CA ASN A 218 15.15 22.57 1.82
C ASN A 218 14.09 23.08 0.85
N GLY A 219 13.42 22.18 0.08
CA GLY A 219 12.41 22.53 -0.91
C GLY A 219 12.96 23.20 -2.17
N GLU A 220 14.27 23.33 -2.33
CA GLU A 220 14.91 23.84 -3.52
C GLU A 220 15.12 22.73 -4.55
N CYS A 221 15.41 23.11 -5.80
CA CYS A 221 15.81 22.11 -6.82
C CYS A 221 17.07 21.37 -6.38
N VAL A 222 17.08 20.05 -6.56
CA VAL A 222 18.20 19.19 -6.23
C VAL A 222 19.46 19.58 -7.01
N LYS A 223 20.62 19.49 -6.40
CA LYS A 223 21.92 19.85 -7.01
C LYS A 223 22.59 18.63 -7.64
N VAL A 224 23.34 18.90 -8.71
CA VAL A 224 24.19 17.87 -9.33
C VAL A 224 25.20 17.33 -8.32
N GLY A 225 25.34 16.01 -8.25
CA GLY A 225 26.18 15.28 -7.31
C GLY A 225 25.45 14.73 -6.07
N GLU A 226 24.17 15.00 -5.89
CA GLU A 226 23.41 14.50 -4.75
C GLU A 226 23.01 13.02 -4.93
N SER A 227 23.24 12.22 -3.89
CA SER A 227 23.00 10.76 -3.89
C SER A 227 21.57 10.43 -3.53
N VAL A 228 20.64 10.74 -4.41
CA VAL A 228 19.18 10.58 -4.17
C VAL A 228 18.75 9.12 -3.99
N GLY A 229 19.48 8.18 -4.60
CA GLY A 229 19.18 6.75 -4.46
C GLY A 229 19.42 6.25 -3.04
N ILE A 230 20.47 6.68 -2.37
CA ILE A 230 20.75 6.32 -0.97
C ILE A 230 19.69 6.92 -0.07
N ILE A 231 19.31 8.19 -0.27
CA ILE A 231 18.24 8.86 0.49
C ILE A 231 16.92 8.08 0.35
N ALA A 232 16.57 7.65 -0.86
CA ALA A 232 15.38 6.85 -1.10
C ALA A 232 15.44 5.48 -0.39
N ALA A 233 16.59 4.78 -0.44
CA ALA A 233 16.77 3.50 0.23
C ALA A 233 16.66 3.62 1.76
N GLU A 234 17.23 4.67 2.33
CA GLU A 234 17.17 4.94 3.77
C GLU A 234 15.75 5.31 4.21
N SER A 235 15.02 6.13 3.43
CA SER A 235 13.63 6.50 3.74
C SER A 235 12.66 5.32 3.63
N ILE A 236 12.94 4.32 2.81
CA ILE A 236 12.21 3.05 2.77
C ILE A 236 12.61 2.13 3.93
N GLY A 237 13.89 2.11 4.29
CA GLY A 237 14.44 1.22 5.30
C GLY A 237 14.20 1.66 6.74
N GLU A 238 14.22 2.96 7.01
CA GLU A 238 14.03 3.50 8.36
C GLU A 238 12.71 3.05 9.00
N PRO A 239 11.55 3.19 8.35
CA PRO A 239 10.30 2.73 8.92
C PRO A 239 10.17 1.20 8.98
N GLY A 240 11.02 0.45 8.30
CA GLY A 240 11.02 -1.01 8.28
C GLY A 240 11.12 -1.61 9.69
N THR A 241 11.95 -1.04 10.55
CA THR A 241 12.06 -1.46 11.96
C THR A 241 10.75 -1.18 12.71
N GLN A 242 10.09 -0.05 12.46
CA GLN A 242 8.79 0.28 13.07
C GLN A 242 7.69 -0.64 12.55
N LEU A 243 7.72 -1.02 11.28
CA LEU A 243 6.82 -2.02 10.69
C LEU A 243 6.94 -3.36 11.41
N THR A 244 8.14 -3.80 11.77
CA THR A 244 8.34 -5.04 12.52
C THR A 244 7.78 -4.96 13.94
N MET A 245 7.83 -3.81 14.57
CA MET A 245 7.30 -3.59 15.93
C MET A 245 5.77 -3.46 15.93
N ARG A 246 5.15 -2.83 14.92
CA ARG A 246 3.70 -2.57 14.89
C ARG A 246 2.87 -3.78 14.50
N THR A 247 3.34 -4.69 13.66
CA THR A 247 2.64 -5.95 13.34
C THR A 247 2.35 -6.78 14.59
N PHE A 248 3.01 -6.47 15.69
CA PHE A 248 2.85 -7.09 16.99
C PHE A 248 1.71 -6.52 17.82
N HIS A 249 1.45 -5.21 17.72
CA HIS A 249 0.44 -4.52 18.52
C HIS A 249 -1.00 -4.70 18.02
N THR A 250 -1.18 -5.13 16.78
CA THR A 250 -2.51 -5.51 16.23
C THR A 250 -2.97 -6.90 16.71
N GLY A 251 -2.24 -7.53 17.63
CA GLY A 251 -2.50 -8.86 18.17
C GLY A 251 -3.94 -9.12 18.58
N GLY A 252 -4.74 -9.58 17.64
CA GLY A 252 -6.07 -9.94 18.00
C GLY A 252 -6.95 -10.48 16.89
N ILE A 253 -6.88 -10.03 15.69
CA ILE A 253 -7.69 -10.60 14.63
C ILE A 253 -6.78 -10.82 13.43
N ALA A 254 -6.48 -12.10 13.15
CA ALA A 254 -6.09 -12.46 11.81
C ALA A 254 -7.33 -12.18 10.94
N SER A 255 -7.34 -11.06 10.24
CA SER A 255 -8.20 -10.92 9.09
C SER A 255 -7.83 -12.06 8.14
N ALA A 256 -8.83 -12.67 7.50
CA ALA A 256 -8.59 -13.75 6.54
C ALA A 256 -7.77 -13.27 5.32
N GLU A 257 -7.52 -11.98 5.22
CA GLU A 257 -6.72 -11.33 4.21
C GLU A 257 -5.27 -11.27 4.69
N ASP A 258 -4.48 -12.15 4.11
CA ASP A 258 -3.03 -12.15 3.99
C ASP A 258 -2.17 -12.20 5.28
N ILE A 259 -1.60 -13.38 5.49
CA ILE A 259 -0.59 -13.69 6.53
C ILE A 259 0.74 -12.92 6.30
N THR A 260 0.92 -12.30 5.14
CA THR A 260 2.15 -11.63 4.70
C THR A 260 2.07 -10.09 4.75
N GLN A 261 1.28 -9.52 5.65
CA GLN A 261 1.22 -8.07 5.80
C GLN A 261 2.49 -7.51 6.47
N GLY A 262 2.99 -6.40 5.95
CA GLY A 262 4.16 -5.70 6.49
C GLY A 262 5.47 -6.00 5.77
N LEU A 263 6.58 -6.02 6.50
CA LEU A 263 7.94 -6.16 5.95
C LEU A 263 8.11 -7.38 5.02
N PRO A 264 7.58 -8.58 5.32
CA PRO A 264 7.69 -9.73 4.42
C PRO A 264 7.07 -9.48 3.03
N ARG A 265 6.00 -8.66 2.96
CA ARG A 265 5.39 -8.29 1.67
C ARG A 265 6.29 -7.33 0.89
N VAL A 266 6.92 -6.38 1.58
CA VAL A 266 7.87 -5.45 0.96
C VAL A 266 9.07 -6.22 0.39
N GLU A 267 9.62 -7.19 1.13
CA GLU A 267 10.69 -8.07 0.63
C GLU A 267 10.26 -8.90 -0.58
N GLU A 268 9.05 -9.47 -0.52
CA GLU A 268 8.48 -10.24 -1.62
C GLU A 268 8.38 -9.41 -2.92
N LEU A 269 7.97 -8.14 -2.81
CA LEU A 269 7.89 -7.22 -3.94
C LEU A 269 9.26 -6.85 -4.50
N PHE A 270 10.21 -6.44 -3.64
CA PHE A 270 11.55 -6.05 -4.08
C PHE A 270 12.38 -7.21 -4.64
N GLU A 271 12.18 -8.41 -4.12
CA GLU A 271 12.86 -9.60 -4.64
C GLU A 271 12.08 -10.30 -5.76
N SER A 272 10.90 -9.77 -6.12
CA SER A 272 10.01 -10.38 -7.12
C SER A 272 9.77 -11.88 -6.85
N ARG A 273 9.53 -12.22 -5.58
CA ARG A 273 9.18 -13.59 -5.17
C ARG A 273 7.73 -13.90 -5.56
N ARG A 274 7.43 -15.15 -5.80
CA ARG A 274 6.05 -15.61 -6.05
C ARG A 274 5.19 -15.44 -4.80
N PRO A 275 4.07 -14.69 -4.88
CA PRO A 275 3.15 -14.53 -3.76
C PRO A 275 2.55 -15.88 -3.33
N LYS A 276 2.32 -16.06 -2.03
CA LYS A 276 1.64 -17.27 -1.52
C LYS A 276 0.20 -17.37 -2.03
N ALA A 277 -0.50 -16.24 -2.13
CA ALA A 277 -1.83 -16.13 -2.71
C ALA A 277 -1.71 -15.41 -4.07
N MET A 278 -1.20 -16.12 -5.07
CA MET A 278 -1.03 -15.56 -6.40
C MET A 278 -2.37 -15.43 -7.11
N ALA A 279 -2.67 -14.24 -7.62
CA ALA A 279 -3.82 -14.02 -8.49
C ALA A 279 -3.51 -14.48 -9.92
N ILE A 280 -4.52 -14.98 -10.60
CA ILE A 280 -4.45 -15.31 -12.02
C ILE A 280 -4.82 -14.06 -12.81
N MET A 281 -3.99 -13.70 -13.78
CA MET A 281 -4.18 -12.52 -14.64
C MET A 281 -4.57 -12.94 -16.05
N SER A 282 -5.39 -12.12 -16.68
CA SER A 282 -5.72 -12.28 -18.09
C SER A 282 -4.57 -11.80 -18.98
N GLU A 283 -4.14 -12.62 -19.93
CA GLU A 283 -3.14 -12.24 -20.94
C GLU A 283 -3.75 -11.50 -22.14
N ILE A 284 -5.07 -11.63 -22.34
CA ILE A 284 -5.82 -10.99 -23.43
C ILE A 284 -6.98 -10.17 -22.89
N ALA A 285 -7.39 -9.16 -23.64
CA ALA A 285 -8.66 -8.46 -23.41
C ALA A 285 -9.81 -9.24 -24.04
N GLY A 286 -10.97 -9.28 -23.38
CA GLY A 286 -12.13 -9.96 -23.92
C GLY A 286 -13.23 -10.21 -22.89
N THR A 287 -14.22 -11.02 -23.29
CA THR A 287 -15.35 -11.40 -22.46
C THR A 287 -15.07 -12.69 -21.71
N VAL A 288 -15.39 -12.72 -20.43
CA VAL A 288 -15.20 -13.87 -19.55
C VAL A 288 -16.33 -14.85 -19.66
N HIS A 289 -16.00 -16.12 -19.85
CA HIS A 289 -16.91 -17.25 -19.75
C HIS A 289 -16.40 -18.22 -18.66
N ILE A 290 -17.26 -18.60 -17.71
CA ILE A 290 -16.88 -19.44 -16.58
C ILE A 290 -17.45 -20.84 -16.77
N ASP A 291 -16.58 -21.82 -16.99
CA ASP A 291 -16.94 -23.24 -17.02
C ASP A 291 -16.66 -23.88 -15.64
N ASP A 292 -17.72 -24.14 -14.90
CA ASP A 292 -17.65 -24.72 -13.54
C ASP A 292 -18.07 -26.19 -13.58
N THR A 293 -17.10 -27.07 -13.85
CA THR A 293 -17.31 -28.52 -13.81
C THR A 293 -17.04 -29.06 -12.40
N LYS A 294 -17.64 -30.21 -12.03
CA LYS A 294 -17.43 -30.83 -10.70
C LYS A 294 -15.99 -31.13 -10.33
N LYS A 295 -15.06 -31.11 -11.29
CA LYS A 295 -13.65 -31.46 -11.09
C LYS A 295 -12.70 -30.29 -11.25
N SER A 296 -13.04 -29.28 -12.03
CA SER A 296 -12.19 -28.12 -12.33
C SER A 296 -13.04 -26.91 -12.67
N ARG A 297 -12.59 -25.74 -12.28
CA ARG A 297 -13.18 -24.46 -12.68
C ARG A 297 -12.22 -23.79 -13.65
N HIS A 298 -12.73 -23.38 -14.80
CA HIS A 298 -11.98 -22.67 -15.83
C HIS A 298 -12.64 -21.32 -16.11
N ALA A 299 -11.83 -20.31 -16.27
CA ALA A 299 -12.26 -19.04 -16.83
C ALA A 299 -11.71 -18.95 -18.25
N GLU A 300 -12.59 -18.91 -19.23
CA GLU A 300 -12.25 -18.75 -20.63
C GLU A 300 -12.48 -17.29 -21.02
N ILE A 301 -11.46 -16.71 -21.65
CA ILE A 301 -11.55 -15.33 -22.12
C ILE A 301 -11.52 -15.37 -23.63
N THR A 302 -12.59 -14.87 -24.22
CA THR A 302 -12.71 -14.74 -25.67
C THR A 302 -12.53 -13.28 -26.06
N GLY A 303 -11.50 -13.01 -26.83
CA GLY A 303 -11.14 -11.68 -27.28
C GLY A 303 -10.59 -11.68 -28.70
N THR A 304 -10.04 -10.56 -29.11
CA THR A 304 -9.34 -10.38 -30.36
C THR A 304 -7.87 -10.11 -30.12
N ASP A 305 -6.99 -10.76 -30.89
CA ASP A 305 -5.56 -10.48 -30.88
C ASP A 305 -5.25 -9.14 -31.57
N GLU A 306 -4.04 -8.67 -31.46
CA GLU A 306 -3.52 -7.45 -32.14
C GLU A 306 -3.75 -7.44 -33.64
N ASN A 307 -3.89 -8.63 -34.26
CA ASN A 307 -4.19 -8.82 -35.69
C ASN A 307 -5.70 -8.92 -36.01
N GLY A 308 -6.59 -8.77 -35.02
CA GLY A 308 -8.05 -8.87 -35.20
C GLY A 308 -8.59 -10.30 -35.30
N ALA A 309 -7.77 -11.32 -35.03
CA ALA A 309 -8.23 -12.70 -35.02
C ALA A 309 -8.87 -13.07 -33.67
N PRO A 310 -9.98 -13.82 -33.64
CA PRO A 310 -10.58 -14.27 -32.39
C PRO A 310 -9.66 -15.29 -31.70
N VAL A 311 -9.30 -15.01 -30.46
CA VAL A 311 -8.46 -15.86 -29.61
C VAL A 311 -9.21 -16.17 -28.33
N THR A 312 -9.24 -17.44 -27.93
CA THR A 312 -9.78 -17.90 -26.67
C THR A 312 -8.66 -18.48 -25.81
N LYS A 313 -8.50 -17.98 -24.58
CA LYS A 313 -7.57 -18.52 -23.57
C LYS A 313 -8.34 -19.05 -22.38
N SER A 314 -7.99 -20.25 -21.94
CA SER A 314 -8.59 -20.92 -20.79
C SER A 314 -7.63 -20.91 -19.59
N TYR A 315 -8.08 -20.44 -18.45
CA TYR A 315 -7.32 -20.34 -17.20
C TYR A 315 -7.91 -21.29 -16.17
N LEU A 316 -7.09 -22.23 -15.66
CA LEU A 316 -7.49 -23.15 -14.60
C LEU A 316 -7.49 -22.41 -13.26
N ILE A 317 -8.63 -22.42 -12.57
CA ILE A 317 -8.78 -21.79 -11.26
C ILE A 317 -8.73 -22.87 -10.18
N PRO A 318 -7.73 -22.84 -9.28
CA PRO A 318 -7.63 -23.79 -8.18
C PRO A 318 -8.82 -23.73 -7.24
N PHE A 319 -9.21 -24.89 -6.68
CA PHE A 319 -10.25 -24.95 -5.67
C PHE A 319 -9.88 -24.08 -4.45
N GLY A 320 -10.84 -23.26 -4.01
CA GLY A 320 -10.67 -22.35 -2.87
C GLY A 320 -10.26 -20.93 -3.24
N GLN A 321 -9.84 -20.66 -4.47
CA GLN A 321 -9.67 -19.27 -4.94
C GLN A 321 -11.02 -18.67 -5.34
N ARG A 322 -11.25 -17.44 -4.87
CA ARG A 322 -12.45 -16.67 -5.25
C ARG A 322 -12.21 -15.95 -6.56
N LEU A 323 -13.22 -15.96 -7.42
CA LEU A 323 -13.26 -15.17 -8.64
C LEU A 323 -13.55 -13.72 -8.29
N LYS A 324 -12.86 -12.82 -8.97
CA LYS A 324 -13.08 -11.37 -8.92
C LYS A 324 -13.98 -10.90 -10.07
N VAL A 325 -14.16 -11.74 -11.07
CA VAL A 325 -14.94 -11.48 -12.28
C VAL A 325 -16.18 -12.37 -12.32
N MET A 326 -17.23 -11.88 -12.98
CA MET A 326 -18.49 -12.60 -13.21
C MET A 326 -18.58 -13.09 -14.66
N GLU A 327 -19.55 -13.98 -14.89
CA GLU A 327 -19.90 -14.45 -16.23
C GLU A 327 -20.32 -13.27 -17.12
N GLY A 328 -19.71 -13.13 -18.28
CA GLY A 328 -20.01 -12.07 -19.23
C GLY A 328 -19.30 -10.73 -18.99
N ASP A 329 -18.45 -10.61 -17.97
CA ASP A 329 -17.68 -9.39 -17.73
C ASP A 329 -16.66 -9.16 -18.87
N GLU A 330 -16.50 -7.89 -19.26
CA GLU A 330 -15.41 -7.49 -20.14
C GLU A 330 -14.17 -7.18 -19.32
N VAL A 331 -13.07 -7.87 -19.59
CA VAL A 331 -11.80 -7.69 -18.91
C VAL A 331 -10.74 -7.12 -19.85
N ALA A 332 -9.95 -6.19 -19.35
CA ALA A 332 -8.80 -5.68 -20.06
C ALA A 332 -7.61 -6.64 -19.97
N LYS A 333 -6.65 -6.49 -20.86
CA LYS A 333 -5.37 -7.20 -20.80
C LYS A 333 -4.66 -6.87 -19.48
N GLY A 334 -4.33 -7.91 -18.69
CA GLY A 334 -3.73 -7.77 -17.37
C GLY A 334 -4.72 -7.61 -16.20
N ALA A 335 -6.02 -7.76 -16.43
CA ALA A 335 -7.00 -7.77 -15.35
C ALA A 335 -6.86 -9.02 -14.48
N LEU A 336 -7.10 -8.85 -13.16
CA LEU A 336 -7.07 -9.96 -12.21
C LEU A 336 -8.37 -10.75 -12.27
N LEU A 337 -8.29 -12.03 -12.53
CA LEU A 337 -9.43 -12.95 -12.61
C LEU A 337 -9.81 -13.51 -11.24
N THR A 338 -8.82 -13.65 -10.33
CA THR A 338 -9.03 -14.18 -8.98
C THR A 338 -8.57 -13.20 -7.93
N GLU A 339 -9.05 -13.37 -6.69
CA GLU A 339 -8.51 -12.68 -5.53
C GLU A 339 -7.06 -13.11 -5.27
N GLY A 340 -6.23 -12.17 -4.80
CA GLY A 340 -4.83 -12.39 -4.49
C GLY A 340 -3.94 -11.28 -5.01
N HIS A 341 -2.62 -11.50 -4.91
CA HIS A 341 -1.62 -10.54 -5.37
C HIS A 341 -1.13 -10.90 -6.78
N ALA A 342 -0.99 -9.88 -7.61
CA ALA A 342 -0.37 -10.06 -8.91
C ALA A 342 1.12 -10.37 -8.76
N TYR A 343 1.65 -11.21 -9.63
CA TYR A 343 3.06 -11.48 -9.69
C TYR A 343 3.76 -10.45 -10.59
N PRO A 344 4.80 -9.73 -10.10
CA PRO A 344 5.42 -8.64 -10.86
C PRO A 344 5.96 -9.07 -12.24
N GLN A 345 6.47 -10.31 -12.37
CA GLN A 345 6.98 -10.81 -13.64
C GLN A 345 5.86 -11.05 -14.65
N ASP A 346 4.67 -11.46 -14.21
CA ASP A 346 3.51 -11.64 -15.10
C ASP A 346 3.01 -10.27 -15.60
N ILE A 347 3.00 -9.25 -14.70
CA ILE A 347 2.67 -7.87 -15.10
C ILE A 347 3.66 -7.37 -16.13
N LEU A 348 4.97 -7.61 -15.91
CA LEU A 348 6.01 -7.22 -16.87
C LEU A 348 5.82 -7.85 -18.24
N ALA A 349 5.49 -9.13 -18.27
CA ALA A 349 5.28 -9.86 -19.52
C ALA A 349 4.00 -9.42 -20.27
N ILE A 350 2.94 -9.07 -19.53
CA ILE A 350 1.63 -8.76 -20.11
C ILE A 350 1.49 -7.27 -20.43
N GLN A 351 1.82 -6.39 -19.47
CA GLN A 351 1.54 -4.95 -19.53
C GLN A 351 2.80 -4.08 -19.74
N GLY A 352 4.00 -4.66 -19.57
CA GLY A 352 5.27 -3.97 -19.76
C GLY A 352 5.85 -3.28 -18.53
N PRO A 353 7.01 -2.59 -18.69
CA PRO A 353 7.80 -2.10 -17.56
C PRO A 353 7.12 -0.97 -16.77
N ILE A 354 6.45 -0.03 -17.42
CA ILE A 354 5.81 1.12 -16.76
C ILE A 354 4.69 0.64 -15.82
N ALA A 355 3.86 -0.29 -16.27
CA ALA A 355 2.78 -0.87 -15.44
C ALA A 355 3.35 -1.62 -14.24
N THR A 356 4.46 -2.34 -14.41
CA THR A 356 5.14 -3.06 -13.33
C THR A 356 5.71 -2.10 -12.29
N GLN A 357 6.35 -1.01 -12.71
CA GLN A 357 6.88 0.03 -11.82
C GLN A 357 5.75 0.67 -11.00
N ASN A 358 4.66 1.07 -11.66
CA ASN A 358 3.49 1.63 -11.00
C ASN A 358 2.87 0.65 -9.98
N TYR A 359 2.77 -0.63 -10.34
CA TYR A 359 2.28 -1.66 -9.43
C TYR A 359 3.18 -1.81 -8.19
N LEU A 360 4.51 -1.90 -8.38
CA LEU A 360 5.44 -2.01 -7.26
C LEU A 360 5.37 -0.81 -6.32
N ILE A 361 5.33 0.41 -6.87
CA ILE A 361 5.21 1.65 -6.08
C ILE A 361 3.90 1.63 -5.29
N SER A 362 2.77 1.37 -5.94
CA SER A 362 1.45 1.39 -5.29
C SER A 362 1.32 0.35 -4.19
N GLU A 363 1.83 -0.87 -4.40
CA GLU A 363 1.79 -1.94 -3.39
C GLU A 363 2.72 -1.64 -2.20
N VAL A 364 3.94 -1.14 -2.45
CA VAL A 364 4.84 -0.73 -1.37
C VAL A 364 4.23 0.41 -0.56
N GLN A 365 3.77 1.48 -1.21
CA GLN A 365 3.10 2.59 -0.52
C GLN A 365 1.89 2.11 0.29
N LYS A 366 1.07 1.21 -0.27
CA LYS A 366 -0.09 0.63 0.43
C LYS A 366 0.32 -0.08 1.72
N VAL A 367 1.40 -0.89 1.70
CA VAL A 367 1.91 -1.56 2.90
C VAL A 367 2.33 -0.56 3.96
N TYR A 368 3.03 0.51 3.58
CA TYR A 368 3.49 1.54 4.54
C TYR A 368 2.32 2.38 5.07
N ARG A 369 1.37 2.79 4.23
CA ARG A 369 0.17 3.54 4.65
C ARG A 369 -0.69 2.76 5.64
N LEU A 370 -0.89 1.45 5.43
CA LEU A 370 -1.60 0.59 6.40
C LEU A 370 -0.94 0.60 7.79
N GLN A 371 0.33 0.91 7.86
CA GLN A 371 1.07 1.05 9.13
C GLN A 371 1.15 2.51 9.63
N GLY A 372 0.51 3.46 8.92
CA GLY A 372 0.50 4.88 9.26
C GLY A 372 1.85 5.56 9.00
N VAL A 373 2.55 5.13 7.98
CA VAL A 373 3.80 5.73 7.49
C VAL A 373 3.58 6.12 6.03
N ASP A 374 3.77 7.40 5.72
CA ASP A 374 3.72 7.89 4.35
C ASP A 374 5.13 7.93 3.77
N ILE A 375 5.28 7.35 2.58
CA ILE A 375 6.50 7.41 1.77
C ILE A 375 6.13 8.10 0.47
N ASN A 376 6.83 9.17 0.17
CA ASN A 376 6.69 9.92 -1.09
C ASN A 376 7.32 9.20 -2.27
#